data_561d34835933968c1e091787805553b7
#
_entry.id   561d34835933968c1e091787805553b7
#
_cell.length_a   1.000
_cell.length_b   1.000
_cell.length_c   1.000
_cell.angle_alpha   90.00
_cell.angle_beta   90.00
_cell.angle_gamma   90.00
#
_symmetry.space_group_name_H-M   'P 1'
#
loop_
_entity.id
_entity.type
_entity.pdbx_description
1 polymer ?
#
loop_
_entity_poly.entity_id
_entity_poly.type
_entity_poly.pdbx_seq_one_letter_code
_entity_poly.pdbx_strand_id
1 'polypeptide(L)'
;SSRIRRCRTVLRTAVCGSSGGICLNIYCLRLLIASAACMDKHYTKVVLDAAGIPTAPGVTVDARNFTAADVLAEIEDAGLTYPLFVKPSRAGSSFGVTKVEKADDRETQQDRLAAAIATAGEHDWKVLVEQGIDGREIECAVLCPKAGDEPEASWPGEIVLDHQNDDQFYDFDSKYMDASASHVEVPANLPVSVLEDVRDVARRAFKAVDGAGLSRVDTFVTPDGTVMVNEINTMPGFTPISMYPKAWDATGVSYTELIPRLIEGVLR
;
A
#
# COMPACT_ATOMS: atom_id res chain seq x y z
N SER A 1 -34.44 -11.91 1.06
CA SER A 1 -34.21 -11.11 2.28
C SER A 1 -33.89 -11.98 3.52
N SER A 2 -34.44 -13.20 3.63
CA SER A 2 -34.17 -14.10 4.76
C SER A 2 -32.77 -14.75 4.74
N ARG A 3 -32.22 -15.04 3.56
CA ARG A 3 -30.86 -15.58 3.41
C ARG A 3 -29.78 -14.57 3.78
N ILE A 4 -29.99 -13.30 3.47
CA ILE A 4 -29.04 -12.23 3.84
C ILE A 4 -29.03 -12.00 5.36
N ARG A 5 -30.20 -12.14 6.03
CA ARG A 5 -30.26 -12.05 7.50
C ARG A 5 -29.53 -13.21 8.20
N ARG A 6 -29.62 -14.43 7.67
CA ARG A 6 -28.91 -15.59 8.23
C ARG A 6 -27.39 -15.47 8.07
N CYS A 7 -26.90 -14.97 6.94
CA CYS A 7 -25.48 -14.73 6.75
C CYS A 7 -24.94 -13.67 7.72
N ARG A 8 -25.71 -12.60 7.97
CA ARG A 8 -25.37 -11.59 8.98
C ARG A 8 -25.26 -12.17 10.39
N THR A 9 -26.12 -13.11 10.77
CA THR A 9 -26.12 -13.73 12.10
C THR A 9 -24.92 -14.68 12.27
N VAL A 10 -24.54 -15.43 11.26
CA VAL A 10 -23.40 -16.34 11.30
C VAL A 10 -22.06 -15.60 11.39
N LEU A 11 -21.89 -14.49 10.64
CA LEU A 11 -20.70 -13.66 10.77
C LEU A 11 -20.61 -12.97 12.15
N ARG A 12 -21.75 -12.58 12.72
CA ARG A 12 -21.82 -12.02 14.09
C ARG A 12 -21.27 -13.00 15.13
N THR A 13 -21.57 -14.27 14.98
CA THR A 13 -21.18 -15.31 15.95
C THR A 13 -19.74 -15.75 15.78
N ALA A 14 -19.19 -15.67 14.57
CA ALA A 14 -17.83 -16.07 14.29
C ALA A 14 -16.76 -15.03 14.72
N VAL A 15 -17.14 -13.74 14.80
CA VAL A 15 -16.21 -12.64 15.14
C VAL A 15 -16.39 -12.16 16.58
N CYS A 16 -17.57 -12.34 17.19
CA CYS A 16 -17.82 -11.99 18.58
C CYS A 16 -17.93 -13.25 19.43
N GLY A 17 -16.91 -13.55 20.20
CA GLY A 17 -17.01 -14.52 21.28
C GLY A 17 -18.16 -14.16 22.25
N SER A 18 -18.71 -15.15 22.90
CA SER A 18 -19.96 -15.27 23.64
C SER A 18 -20.24 -14.31 24.80
N SER A 19 -19.82 -13.09 24.75
CA SER A 19 -20.15 -12.10 25.79
C SER A 19 -20.65 -10.81 25.16
N GLY A 20 -21.99 -10.65 25.09
CA GLY A 20 -22.73 -9.38 25.03
C GLY A 20 -22.19 -8.31 24.06
N GLY A 21 -21.52 -8.72 23.01
CA GLY A 21 -20.75 -7.86 22.15
C GLY A 21 -21.67 -7.07 21.22
N ILE A 22 -21.55 -5.81 21.28
CA ILE A 22 -21.97 -4.84 20.30
C ILE A 22 -21.48 -5.30 18.94
N CYS A 23 -22.38 -5.41 18.03
CA CYS A 23 -22.15 -5.92 16.74
C CYS A 23 -21.17 -5.11 15.93
N LEU A 24 -20.01 -5.67 15.70
CA LEU A 24 -19.11 -5.29 14.64
C LEU A 24 -19.71 -5.62 13.26
N ASN A 25 -20.66 -4.83 12.86
CA ASN A 25 -21.51 -4.95 11.68
C ASN A 25 -20.76 -4.97 10.33
N ILE A 26 -21.38 -4.39 9.33
CA ILE A 26 -20.89 -4.07 7.98
C ILE A 26 -19.50 -3.43 8.01
N TYR A 27 -19.15 -2.68 9.04
CA TYR A 27 -17.85 -2.08 9.29
C TYR A 27 -16.72 -3.12 9.32
N CYS A 28 -16.88 -4.19 10.11
CA CYS A 28 -15.90 -5.29 10.11
C CYS A 28 -15.81 -6.02 8.77
N LEU A 29 -16.94 -6.16 8.06
CA LEU A 29 -16.95 -6.83 6.78
C LEU A 29 -16.21 -6.01 5.71
N ARG A 30 -16.42 -4.69 5.66
CA ARG A 30 -15.70 -3.78 4.76
C ARG A 30 -14.22 -3.75 5.09
N LEU A 31 -13.86 -3.59 6.36
CA LEU A 31 -12.47 -3.65 6.79
C LEU A 31 -11.82 -4.99 6.45
N LEU A 32 -12.54 -6.11 6.58
CA LEU A 32 -12.05 -7.44 6.22
C LEU A 32 -11.79 -7.56 4.72
N ILE A 33 -12.73 -7.10 3.88
CA ILE A 33 -12.58 -7.15 2.40
C ILE A 33 -11.45 -6.22 1.96
N ALA A 34 -11.44 -4.98 2.45
CA ALA A 34 -10.39 -4.02 2.16
C ALA A 34 -9.01 -4.55 2.58
N SER A 35 -8.89 -5.09 3.81
CA SER A 35 -7.63 -5.66 4.29
C SER A 35 -7.18 -6.86 3.48
N ALA A 36 -8.10 -7.76 3.12
CA ALA A 36 -7.77 -8.92 2.28
C ALA A 36 -7.31 -8.52 0.88
N ALA A 37 -7.96 -7.52 0.28
CA ALA A 37 -7.56 -6.99 -1.04
C ALA A 37 -6.20 -6.27 -0.94
N CYS A 38 -6.02 -5.41 0.07
CA CYS A 38 -4.79 -4.61 0.22
C CYS A 38 -3.59 -5.42 0.70
N MET A 39 -3.79 -6.59 1.33
CA MET A 39 -2.73 -7.54 1.63
C MET A 39 -2.09 -8.15 0.38
N ASP A 40 -2.79 -8.20 -0.74
CA ASP A 40 -2.32 -8.75 -2.00
C ASP A 40 -2.13 -7.61 -3.01
N LYS A 41 -0.86 -7.27 -3.29
CA LYS A 41 -0.49 -6.16 -4.19
C LYS A 41 -1.09 -6.29 -5.58
N HIS A 42 -1.20 -7.52 -6.10
CA HIS A 42 -1.84 -7.76 -7.39
C HIS A 42 -3.34 -7.40 -7.36
N TYR A 43 -4.09 -7.88 -6.35
CA TYR A 43 -5.51 -7.55 -6.23
C TYR A 43 -5.75 -6.07 -5.95
N THR A 44 -4.89 -5.44 -5.15
CA THR A 44 -4.95 -3.98 -4.95
C THR A 44 -4.87 -3.25 -6.30
N LYS A 45 -3.90 -3.62 -7.15
CA LYS A 45 -3.74 -3.03 -8.49
C LYS A 45 -4.95 -3.25 -9.38
N VAL A 46 -5.50 -4.46 -9.42
CA VAL A 46 -6.71 -4.77 -10.20
C VAL A 46 -7.89 -3.88 -9.78
N VAL A 47 -8.07 -3.67 -8.48
CA VAL A 47 -9.14 -2.80 -7.96
C VAL A 47 -8.88 -1.33 -8.32
N LEU A 48 -7.65 -0.86 -8.14
CA LEU A 48 -7.27 0.53 -8.43
C LEU A 48 -7.35 0.84 -9.92
N ASP A 49 -6.90 -0.09 -10.78
CA ASP A 49 -6.99 0.03 -12.24
C ASP A 49 -8.45 0.13 -12.70
N ALA A 50 -9.32 -0.74 -12.18
CA ALA A 50 -10.77 -0.67 -12.45
C ALA A 50 -11.41 0.65 -12.01
N ALA A 51 -10.83 1.33 -11.02
CA ALA A 51 -11.24 2.65 -10.55
C ALA A 51 -10.55 3.82 -11.28
N GLY A 52 -9.69 3.54 -12.26
CA GLY A 52 -8.92 4.56 -12.98
C GLY A 52 -7.91 5.30 -12.11
N ILE A 53 -7.32 4.61 -11.13
CA ILE A 53 -6.30 5.16 -10.22
C ILE A 53 -4.94 4.62 -10.67
N PRO A 54 -3.97 5.49 -11.00
CA PRO A 54 -2.67 5.07 -11.48
C PRO A 54 -1.88 4.26 -10.44
N THR A 55 -1.24 3.18 -10.89
CA THR A 55 -0.26 2.39 -10.15
C THR A 55 0.96 2.12 -11.03
N ALA A 56 2.08 1.69 -10.44
CA ALA A 56 3.25 1.29 -11.22
C ALA A 56 2.87 0.17 -12.21
N PRO A 57 3.22 0.25 -13.51
CA PRO A 57 3.01 -0.83 -14.47
C PRO A 57 3.74 -2.10 -14.03
N GLY A 58 3.14 -3.28 -14.30
CA GLY A 58 3.78 -4.54 -13.91
C GLY A 58 3.04 -5.77 -14.41
N VAL A 59 3.70 -6.91 -14.30
CA VAL A 59 3.16 -8.24 -14.63
C VAL A 59 3.19 -9.15 -13.40
N THR A 60 2.34 -10.17 -13.37
CA THR A 60 2.25 -11.10 -12.25
C THR A 60 2.67 -12.50 -12.70
N VAL A 61 3.60 -13.11 -11.96
CA VAL A 61 4.22 -14.39 -12.27
C VAL A 61 3.87 -15.42 -11.21
N ASP A 62 3.58 -16.66 -11.61
CA ASP A 62 3.52 -17.81 -10.72
C ASP A 62 4.94 -18.41 -10.57
N ALA A 63 5.59 -18.11 -9.43
CA ALA A 63 6.96 -18.57 -9.17
C ALA A 63 7.12 -20.11 -9.11
N ARG A 64 6.04 -20.87 -9.05
CA ARG A 64 6.05 -22.34 -9.06
C ARG A 64 6.14 -22.91 -10.48
N ASN A 65 5.77 -22.11 -11.48
CA ASN A 65 5.70 -22.56 -12.87
C ASN A 65 5.90 -21.39 -13.83
N PHE A 66 7.14 -21.05 -14.11
CA PHE A 66 7.51 -19.99 -15.05
C PHE A 66 8.76 -20.38 -15.86
N THR A 67 8.97 -19.76 -16.98
CA THR A 67 10.29 -19.67 -17.62
C THR A 67 10.71 -18.21 -17.68
N ALA A 68 12.01 -17.96 -17.46
CA ALA A 68 12.53 -16.59 -17.51
C ALA A 68 12.35 -15.96 -18.92
N ALA A 69 12.32 -16.78 -19.95
CA ALA A 69 12.09 -16.34 -21.32
C ALA A 69 10.66 -15.83 -21.53
N ASP A 70 9.65 -16.54 -20.98
CA ASP A 70 8.24 -16.13 -21.07
C ASP A 70 8.00 -14.84 -20.27
N VAL A 71 8.55 -14.78 -19.05
CA VAL A 71 8.45 -13.56 -18.20
C VAL A 71 9.10 -12.36 -18.88
N LEU A 72 10.26 -12.55 -19.50
CA LEU A 72 10.92 -11.47 -20.25
C LEU A 72 10.08 -11.00 -21.43
N ALA A 73 9.41 -11.94 -22.14
CA ALA A 73 8.49 -11.60 -23.22
C ALA A 73 7.27 -10.81 -22.70
N GLU A 74 6.66 -11.23 -21.59
CA GLU A 74 5.54 -10.50 -20.96
C GLU A 74 5.95 -9.07 -20.52
N ILE A 75 7.16 -8.89 -20.00
CA ILE A 75 7.73 -7.59 -19.63
C ILE A 75 7.87 -6.70 -20.88
N GLU A 76 8.41 -7.26 -21.97
CA GLU A 76 8.60 -6.57 -23.25
C GLU A 76 7.24 -6.19 -23.88
N ASP A 77 6.27 -7.12 -23.88
CA ASP A 77 4.92 -6.89 -24.42
C ASP A 77 4.13 -5.85 -23.60
N ALA A 78 4.33 -5.83 -22.28
CA ALA A 78 3.75 -4.83 -21.40
C ALA A 78 4.47 -3.46 -21.49
N GLY A 79 5.58 -3.38 -22.22
CA GLY A 79 6.35 -2.13 -22.40
C GLY A 79 7.04 -1.62 -21.13
N LEU A 80 7.36 -2.53 -20.18
CA LEU A 80 8.00 -2.13 -18.93
C LEU A 80 9.45 -1.70 -19.16
N THR A 81 9.87 -0.67 -18.45
CA THR A 81 11.23 -0.14 -18.49
C THR A 81 11.99 -0.45 -17.21
N TYR A 82 13.33 -0.61 -17.33
CA TYR A 82 14.20 -0.85 -16.18
C TYR A 82 14.54 0.44 -15.42
N PRO A 83 14.84 0.34 -14.10
CA PRO A 83 14.95 -0.89 -13.31
C PRO A 83 13.58 -1.53 -13.06
N LEU A 84 13.56 -2.84 -12.83
CA LEU A 84 12.37 -3.56 -12.41
C LEU A 84 12.48 -3.92 -10.91
N PHE A 85 11.33 -3.97 -10.23
CA PHE A 85 11.22 -4.47 -8.86
C PHE A 85 10.43 -5.76 -8.84
N VAL A 86 11.09 -6.84 -8.46
CA VAL A 86 10.51 -8.16 -8.31
C VAL A 86 10.19 -8.38 -6.84
N LYS A 87 8.91 -8.63 -6.51
CA LYS A 87 8.46 -8.68 -5.12
C LYS A 87 7.34 -9.71 -4.91
N PRO A 88 7.26 -10.35 -3.74
CA PRO A 88 6.13 -11.20 -3.39
C PRO A 88 4.85 -10.36 -3.30
N SER A 89 3.72 -10.90 -3.77
CA SER A 89 2.45 -10.16 -3.79
C SER A 89 1.89 -9.92 -2.39
N ARG A 90 2.09 -10.87 -1.45
CA ARG A 90 1.51 -10.88 -0.10
C ARG A 90 2.54 -10.84 1.00
N ALA A 91 3.63 -10.11 0.81
CA ALA A 91 4.60 -9.82 1.86
C ALA A 91 4.68 -8.31 2.13
N GLY A 92 5.00 -7.96 3.36
CA GLY A 92 5.22 -6.58 3.79
C GLY A 92 6.70 -6.30 4.06
N SER A 93 7.01 -5.06 4.47
CA SER A 93 8.33 -4.68 4.98
C SER A 93 9.50 -4.96 4.01
N SER A 94 9.25 -4.86 2.71
CA SER A 94 10.24 -5.11 1.64
C SER A 94 10.88 -6.51 1.63
N PHE A 95 10.36 -7.49 2.40
CA PHE A 95 10.88 -8.84 2.37
C PHE A 95 10.76 -9.48 0.98
N GLY A 96 11.86 -10.06 0.50
CA GLY A 96 11.92 -10.72 -0.80
C GLY A 96 11.85 -9.78 -2.01
N VAL A 97 12.05 -8.48 -1.83
CA VAL A 97 12.10 -7.50 -2.91
C VAL A 97 13.50 -7.47 -3.51
N THR A 98 13.58 -7.57 -4.84
CA THR A 98 14.83 -7.49 -5.59
C THR A 98 14.72 -6.44 -6.69
N LYS A 99 15.66 -5.50 -6.74
CA LYS A 99 15.84 -4.58 -7.87
C LYS A 99 16.61 -5.27 -8.98
N VAL A 100 16.08 -5.25 -10.19
CA VAL A 100 16.70 -5.85 -11.37
C VAL A 100 17.03 -4.75 -12.37
N GLU A 101 18.31 -4.51 -12.58
CA GLU A 101 18.81 -3.58 -13.59
C GLU A 101 18.84 -4.23 -14.97
N LYS A 102 18.82 -3.40 -16.02
CA LYS A 102 18.94 -3.87 -17.39
C LYS A 102 20.31 -4.54 -17.59
N ALA A 103 20.32 -5.72 -18.19
CA ALA A 103 21.53 -6.39 -18.62
C ALA A 103 21.87 -6.05 -20.08
N ASP A 104 23.16 -6.25 -20.45
CA ASP A 104 23.63 -5.99 -21.81
C ASP A 104 23.17 -7.06 -22.81
N ASP A 105 22.91 -8.28 -22.32
CA ASP A 105 22.45 -9.40 -23.14
C ASP A 105 21.22 -10.10 -22.54
N ARG A 106 20.51 -10.85 -23.42
CA ARG A 106 19.24 -11.49 -23.07
C ARG A 106 19.41 -12.66 -22.08
N GLU A 107 20.49 -13.41 -22.16
CA GLU A 107 20.76 -14.56 -21.29
C GLU A 107 20.98 -14.08 -19.84
N THR A 108 21.88 -13.12 -19.65
CA THR A 108 22.12 -12.49 -18.36
C THR A 108 20.85 -11.86 -17.78
N GLN A 109 19.99 -11.25 -18.63
CA GLN A 109 18.74 -10.68 -18.18
C GLN A 109 17.75 -11.75 -17.68
N GLN A 110 17.68 -12.88 -18.37
CA GLN A 110 16.86 -14.01 -17.95
C GLN A 110 17.35 -14.60 -16.63
N ASP A 111 18.66 -14.73 -16.45
CA ASP A 111 19.26 -15.23 -15.20
C ASP A 111 18.94 -14.31 -14.01
N ARG A 112 19.07 -12.99 -14.19
CA ARG A 112 18.71 -12.00 -13.16
C ARG A 112 17.24 -12.07 -12.78
N LEU A 113 16.34 -12.18 -13.76
CA LEU A 113 14.90 -12.30 -13.52
C LEU A 113 14.57 -13.61 -12.80
N ALA A 114 15.16 -14.73 -13.25
CA ALA A 114 14.94 -16.04 -12.63
C ALA A 114 15.38 -16.03 -11.15
N ALA A 115 16.55 -15.48 -10.85
CA ALA A 115 17.06 -15.37 -9.48
C ALA A 115 16.13 -14.48 -8.60
N ALA A 116 15.71 -13.33 -9.12
CA ALA A 116 14.83 -12.43 -8.40
C ALA A 116 13.45 -13.04 -8.13
N ILE A 117 12.87 -13.75 -9.13
CA ILE A 117 11.58 -14.44 -8.98
C ILE A 117 11.70 -15.60 -7.98
N ALA A 118 12.81 -16.35 -8.00
CA ALA A 118 13.06 -17.41 -7.03
C ALA A 118 13.11 -16.85 -5.59
N THR A 119 13.84 -15.75 -5.35
CA THR A 119 13.92 -15.06 -4.06
C THR A 119 12.54 -14.61 -3.57
N ALA A 120 11.77 -13.93 -4.42
CA ALA A 120 10.42 -13.52 -4.07
C ALA A 120 9.48 -14.73 -3.84
N GLY A 121 9.69 -15.80 -4.62
CA GLY A 121 8.95 -17.06 -4.55
C GLY A 121 9.11 -17.83 -3.22
N GLU A 122 10.18 -17.60 -2.47
CA GLU A 122 10.36 -18.15 -1.12
C GLU A 122 9.31 -17.58 -0.13
N HIS A 123 8.79 -16.40 -0.39
CA HIS A 123 7.82 -15.72 0.47
C HIS A 123 6.39 -15.83 -0.04
N ASP A 124 6.19 -15.84 -1.35
CA ASP A 124 4.87 -15.98 -1.98
C ASP A 124 5.01 -16.52 -3.41
N TRP A 125 4.25 -17.57 -3.73
CA TRP A 125 4.21 -18.09 -5.09
C TRP A 125 3.70 -17.09 -6.13
N LYS A 126 2.90 -16.10 -5.73
CA LYS A 126 2.46 -14.99 -6.59
C LYS A 126 3.48 -13.86 -6.49
N VAL A 127 4.23 -13.67 -7.55
CA VAL A 127 5.28 -12.67 -7.65
C VAL A 127 4.87 -11.55 -8.59
N LEU A 128 5.12 -10.33 -8.18
CA LEU A 128 4.88 -9.13 -8.97
C LEU A 128 6.21 -8.62 -9.53
N VAL A 129 6.25 -8.35 -10.82
CA VAL A 129 7.39 -7.69 -11.49
C VAL A 129 6.91 -6.33 -11.96
N GLU A 130 7.38 -5.26 -11.34
CA GLU A 130 6.95 -3.90 -11.60
C GLU A 130 8.07 -3.03 -12.14
N GLN A 131 7.70 -2.08 -12.98
CA GLN A 131 8.60 -1.00 -13.38
C GLN A 131 8.94 -0.12 -12.17
N GLY A 132 10.21 0.19 -12.00
CA GLY A 132 10.65 1.19 -11.03
C GLY A 132 10.13 2.58 -11.40
N ILE A 133 9.57 3.27 -10.44
CA ILE A 133 9.08 4.63 -10.60
C ILE A 133 10.14 5.60 -10.08
N ASP A 134 10.59 6.50 -10.95
CA ASP A 134 11.39 7.64 -10.51
C ASP A 134 10.47 8.66 -9.85
N GLY A 135 10.42 8.65 -8.53
CA GLY A 135 9.51 9.49 -7.77
C GLY A 135 9.77 9.44 -6.26
N ARG A 136 9.23 10.44 -5.56
CA ARG A 136 9.29 10.54 -4.09
C ARG A 136 8.20 9.68 -3.48
N GLU A 137 8.51 8.96 -2.39
CA GLU A 137 7.53 8.18 -1.62
C GLU A 137 6.78 9.11 -0.66
N ILE A 138 5.49 9.32 -0.92
CA ILE A 138 4.63 10.22 -0.16
C ILE A 138 3.51 9.42 0.49
N GLU A 139 3.37 9.52 1.81
CA GLU A 139 2.40 8.79 2.62
C GLU A 139 1.25 9.70 3.04
N CYS A 140 0.01 9.28 2.82
CA CYS A 140 -1.20 10.02 3.20
C CYS A 140 -2.08 9.21 4.13
N ALA A 141 -2.39 9.74 5.31
CA ALA A 141 -3.32 9.11 6.24
C ALA A 141 -4.77 9.41 5.84
N VAL A 142 -5.59 8.37 5.78
CA VAL A 142 -7.03 8.46 5.47
C VAL A 142 -7.84 7.99 6.66
N LEU A 143 -8.91 8.71 6.97
CA LEU A 143 -9.83 8.43 8.06
C LEU A 143 -11.28 8.47 7.56
N CYS A 144 -12.01 7.40 7.79
CA CYS A 144 -13.46 7.33 7.55
C CYS A 144 -14.13 6.59 8.72
N PRO A 145 -14.38 7.27 9.84
CA PRO A 145 -14.88 6.64 11.06
C PRO A 145 -16.19 5.89 10.84
N LYS A 146 -17.07 6.40 9.98
CA LYS A 146 -18.32 5.74 9.63
C LYS A 146 -18.29 5.25 8.19
N ALA A 147 -18.47 3.95 8.04
CA ALA A 147 -18.45 3.30 6.74
C ALA A 147 -19.52 3.88 5.79
N GLY A 148 -19.08 4.36 4.63
CA GLY A 148 -19.94 4.96 3.60
C GLY A 148 -20.03 6.48 3.63
N ASP A 149 -19.44 7.13 4.64
CA ASP A 149 -19.24 8.57 4.63
C ASP A 149 -18.05 8.95 3.70
N GLU A 150 -17.86 10.24 3.44
CA GLU A 150 -16.71 10.71 2.69
C GLU A 150 -15.44 10.59 3.55
N PRO A 151 -14.37 9.96 3.03
CA PRO A 151 -13.13 9.85 3.76
C PRO A 151 -12.41 11.20 3.84
N GLU A 152 -11.85 11.48 5.02
CA GLU A 152 -10.95 12.59 5.25
C GLU A 152 -9.50 12.14 4.95
N ALA A 153 -8.70 13.02 4.36
CA ALA A 153 -7.28 12.79 4.12
C ALA A 153 -6.44 13.84 4.85
N SER A 154 -5.39 13.41 5.52
CA SER A 154 -4.43 14.29 6.19
C SER A 154 -3.58 15.09 5.19
N TRP A 155 -2.77 16.02 5.66
CA TRP A 155 -1.60 16.46 4.91
C TRP A 155 -0.68 15.25 4.70
N PRO A 156 -0.20 15.06 3.46
CA PRO A 156 0.74 13.99 3.15
C PRO A 156 2.13 14.28 3.74
N GLY A 157 2.82 13.24 4.14
CA GLY A 157 4.17 13.32 4.66
C GLY A 157 5.15 12.46 3.89
N GLU A 158 6.42 12.67 4.15
CA GLU A 158 7.54 11.93 3.57
C GLU A 158 8.51 11.48 4.67
N ILE A 159 9.12 10.33 4.46
CA ILE A 159 10.28 9.91 5.24
C ILE A 159 11.52 10.38 4.49
N VAL A 160 12.19 11.41 5.02
CA VAL A 160 13.39 11.98 4.43
C VAL A 160 14.62 11.29 5.01
N LEU A 161 15.51 10.80 4.15
CA LEU A 161 16.77 10.18 4.55
C LEU A 161 17.85 11.26 4.66
N ASP A 162 18.52 11.35 5.82
CA ASP A 162 19.53 12.39 6.10
C ASP A 162 20.87 12.14 5.40
N HIS A 163 21.10 10.92 4.90
CA HIS A 163 22.30 10.55 4.14
C HIS A 163 21.91 9.80 2.86
N GLN A 164 22.05 10.46 1.72
CA GLN A 164 21.94 9.83 0.41
C GLN A 164 23.26 9.09 0.10
N ASN A 165 23.23 7.75 0.23
CA ASN A 165 24.12 6.90 -0.53
C ASN A 165 23.33 6.48 -1.77
N ASP A 166 23.66 7.00 -2.92
CA ASP A 166 22.94 6.90 -4.19
C ASP A 166 22.72 5.46 -4.72
N ASP A 167 23.28 4.43 -4.09
CA ASP A 167 23.30 3.04 -4.59
C ASP A 167 22.61 2.01 -3.66
N GLN A 168 22.02 2.40 -2.53
CA GLN A 168 21.36 1.43 -1.65
C GLN A 168 19.84 1.50 -1.77
N PHE A 169 19.26 0.40 -2.30
CA PHE A 169 17.86 0.09 -2.08
C PHE A 169 17.61 -0.08 -0.58
N TYR A 170 16.94 0.90 0.04
CA TYR A 170 16.64 0.88 1.46
C TYR A 170 15.56 -0.16 1.74
N ASP A 171 15.96 -1.25 2.38
CA ASP A 171 15.05 -2.22 2.95
C ASP A 171 14.38 -1.67 4.23
N PHE A 172 13.44 -2.44 4.76
CA PHE A 172 12.68 -2.06 5.96
C PHE A 172 13.58 -1.80 7.18
N ASP A 173 14.66 -2.54 7.35
CA ASP A 173 15.55 -2.40 8.51
C ASP A 173 16.24 -1.03 8.48
N SER A 174 16.60 -0.54 7.30
CA SER A 174 17.19 0.80 7.12
C SER A 174 16.16 1.94 7.34
N LYS A 175 14.89 1.73 6.98
CA LYS A 175 13.83 2.77 7.11
C LYS A 175 13.37 2.97 8.57
N TYR A 176 13.44 1.96 9.44
CA TYR A 176 12.82 2.02 10.76
C TYR A 176 13.74 1.70 11.94
N MET A 177 14.91 1.11 11.72
CA MET A 177 15.82 0.70 12.79
C MET A 177 16.88 1.76 13.14
N ASP A 178 17.19 2.68 12.23
CA ASP A 178 18.12 3.77 12.51
C ASP A 178 17.40 5.12 12.55
N ALA A 179 16.84 5.44 13.72
CA ALA A 179 16.14 6.71 13.98
C ALA A 179 17.06 7.96 13.87
N SER A 180 18.38 7.76 13.69
CA SER A 180 19.33 8.85 13.50
C SER A 180 19.58 9.19 12.02
N ALA A 181 19.13 8.32 11.09
CA ALA A 181 19.39 8.44 9.66
C ALA A 181 18.18 8.91 8.84
N SER A 182 17.01 9.10 9.48
CA SER A 182 15.80 9.56 8.79
C SER A 182 14.90 10.39 9.69
N HIS A 183 14.16 11.34 9.10
CA HIS A 183 13.13 12.10 9.80
C HIS A 183 11.84 12.15 8.97
N VAL A 184 10.72 12.36 9.69
CA VAL A 184 9.39 12.50 9.06
C VAL A 184 9.11 13.99 8.84
N GLU A 185 8.85 14.38 7.60
CA GLU A 185 8.44 15.73 7.21
C GLU A 185 6.94 15.74 6.86
N VAL A 186 6.13 16.53 7.57
CA VAL A 186 4.70 16.72 7.31
C VAL A 186 4.31 18.18 7.46
N PRO A 187 3.71 18.81 6.45
CA PRO A 187 3.52 18.33 5.08
C PRO A 187 4.85 18.05 4.38
N ALA A 188 4.86 17.10 3.45
CA ALA A 188 6.01 16.88 2.58
C ALA A 188 6.35 18.16 1.80
N ASN A 189 7.62 18.37 1.54
CA ASN A 189 8.10 19.55 0.80
C ASN A 189 7.79 19.43 -0.70
N LEU A 190 6.51 19.63 -1.04
CA LEU A 190 5.95 19.61 -2.39
C LEU A 190 5.03 20.82 -2.60
N PRO A 191 4.77 21.23 -3.86
CA PRO A 191 3.75 22.25 -4.15
C PRO A 191 2.39 21.86 -3.57
N VAL A 192 1.64 22.84 -3.05
CA VAL A 192 0.33 22.59 -2.42
C VAL A 192 -0.64 21.90 -3.38
N SER A 193 -0.60 22.19 -4.68
CA SER A 193 -1.41 21.51 -5.69
C SER A 193 -1.13 20.02 -5.75
N VAL A 194 0.15 19.62 -5.70
CA VAL A 194 0.56 18.21 -5.70
C VAL A 194 0.15 17.51 -4.40
N LEU A 195 0.27 18.19 -3.25
CA LEU A 195 -0.20 17.66 -1.96
C LEU A 195 -1.72 17.40 -1.98
N GLU A 196 -2.50 18.30 -2.60
CA GLU A 196 -3.96 18.10 -2.76
C GLU A 196 -4.27 16.97 -3.75
N ASP A 197 -3.49 16.79 -4.81
CA ASP A 197 -3.63 15.65 -5.74
C ASP A 197 -3.35 14.33 -5.01
N VAL A 198 -2.32 14.26 -4.16
CA VAL A 198 -2.05 13.09 -3.31
C VAL A 198 -3.23 12.79 -2.37
N ARG A 199 -3.80 13.82 -1.74
CA ARG A 199 -4.97 13.68 -0.86
C ARG A 199 -6.20 13.16 -1.63
N ASP A 200 -6.43 13.66 -2.85
CA ASP A 200 -7.54 13.19 -3.69
C ASP A 200 -7.35 11.74 -4.10
N VAL A 201 -6.17 11.40 -4.60
CA VAL A 201 -5.83 10.02 -4.99
C VAL A 201 -5.97 9.08 -3.79
N ALA A 202 -5.51 9.48 -2.60
CA ALA A 202 -5.61 8.67 -1.38
C ALA A 202 -7.08 8.42 -0.98
N ARG A 203 -7.96 9.44 -1.03
CA ARG A 203 -9.40 9.27 -0.78
C ARG A 203 -10.06 8.34 -1.80
N ARG A 204 -9.74 8.51 -3.09
CA ARG A 204 -10.27 7.66 -4.17
C ARG A 204 -9.80 6.22 -4.02
N ALA A 205 -8.53 6.00 -3.73
CA ALA A 205 -7.96 4.66 -3.51
C ALA A 205 -8.62 3.95 -2.31
N PHE A 206 -8.79 4.66 -1.20
CA PHE A 206 -9.50 4.15 -0.03
C PHE A 206 -10.95 3.76 -0.35
N LYS A 207 -11.67 4.59 -1.12
CA LYS A 207 -13.05 4.28 -1.55
C LYS A 207 -13.09 3.09 -2.52
N ALA A 208 -12.13 2.97 -3.42
CA ALA A 208 -12.07 1.89 -4.40
C ALA A 208 -11.96 0.50 -3.74
N VAL A 209 -11.22 0.39 -2.64
CA VAL A 209 -11.12 -0.87 -1.87
C VAL A 209 -12.24 -1.07 -0.85
N ASP A 210 -13.29 -0.24 -0.86
CA ASP A 210 -14.38 -0.21 0.11
C ASP A 210 -13.87 -0.06 1.57
N GLY A 211 -12.88 0.81 1.76
CA GLY A 211 -12.23 1.06 3.03
C GLY A 211 -13.18 1.59 4.11
N ALA A 212 -12.88 1.29 5.37
CA ALA A 212 -13.58 1.81 6.54
C ALA A 212 -12.58 1.97 7.69
N GLY A 213 -12.81 2.97 8.55
CA GLY A 213 -11.94 3.27 9.67
C GLY A 213 -10.72 4.08 9.25
N LEU A 214 -9.58 3.46 9.20
CA LEU A 214 -8.30 4.11 8.92
C LEU A 214 -7.50 3.35 7.87
N SER A 215 -6.69 4.09 7.11
CA SER A 215 -5.61 3.51 6.31
C SER A 215 -4.51 4.55 6.06
N ARG A 216 -3.33 4.10 5.68
CA ARG A 216 -2.29 4.91 5.07
C ARG A 216 -2.17 4.49 3.61
N VAL A 217 -2.26 5.45 2.73
CA VAL A 217 -2.05 5.26 1.30
C VAL A 217 -0.67 5.79 0.95
N ASP A 218 0.17 4.91 0.46
CA ASP A 218 1.54 5.21 0.09
C ASP A 218 1.61 5.39 -1.43
N THR A 219 2.18 6.50 -1.86
CA THR A 219 2.19 6.93 -3.26
C THR A 219 3.60 7.25 -3.73
N PHE A 220 3.85 7.12 -5.03
CA PHE A 220 4.96 7.77 -5.70
C PHE A 220 4.49 9.07 -6.34
N VAL A 221 5.25 10.13 -6.15
CA VAL A 221 5.07 11.42 -6.84
C VAL A 221 6.26 11.63 -7.75
N THR A 222 6.02 11.53 -9.04
CA THR A 222 7.05 11.71 -10.08
C THR A 222 7.47 13.17 -10.24
N PRO A 223 8.63 13.47 -10.88
CA PRO A 223 9.09 14.86 -11.07
C PRO A 223 8.11 15.76 -11.85
N ASP A 224 7.26 15.19 -12.69
CA ASP A 224 6.19 15.93 -13.42
C ASP A 224 4.92 16.12 -12.58
N GLY A 225 4.89 15.62 -11.33
CA GLY A 225 3.77 15.75 -10.41
C GLY A 225 2.71 14.65 -10.55
N THR A 226 2.93 13.63 -11.37
CA THR A 226 2.01 12.48 -11.46
C THR A 226 2.01 11.69 -10.15
N VAL A 227 0.82 11.38 -9.62
CA VAL A 227 0.63 10.62 -8.39
C VAL A 227 0.20 9.20 -8.73
N MET A 228 0.96 8.20 -8.28
CA MET A 228 0.68 6.76 -8.45
C MET A 228 0.59 6.09 -7.08
N VAL A 229 -0.43 5.24 -6.87
CA VAL A 229 -0.52 4.47 -5.62
C VAL A 229 0.47 3.31 -5.66
N ASN A 230 1.28 3.19 -4.62
CA ASN A 230 2.17 2.06 -4.37
C ASN A 230 1.46 0.97 -3.57
N GLU A 231 0.94 1.31 -2.37
CA GLU A 231 0.20 0.38 -1.53
C GLU A 231 -0.82 1.08 -0.63
N ILE A 232 -1.75 0.29 -0.06
CA ILE A 232 -2.73 0.76 0.92
C ILE A 232 -2.58 -0.08 2.19
N ASN A 233 -2.18 0.56 3.28
CA ASN A 233 -2.01 -0.06 4.59
C ASN A 233 -3.28 0.13 5.42
N THR A 234 -4.10 -0.90 5.55
CA THR A 234 -5.38 -0.85 6.31
C THR A 234 -5.18 -0.94 7.83
N MET A 235 -3.98 -1.26 8.29
CA MET A 235 -3.57 -1.22 9.70
C MET A 235 -2.18 -0.58 9.80
N PRO A 236 -2.07 0.74 9.55
CA PRO A 236 -0.78 1.43 9.62
C PRO A 236 -0.25 1.48 11.06
N GLY A 237 1.07 1.70 11.18
CA GLY A 237 1.68 1.99 12.48
C GLY A 237 0.95 3.11 13.19
N PHE A 238 0.64 2.91 14.49
CA PHE A 238 -0.19 3.82 15.28
C PHE A 238 0.49 4.21 16.61
N THR A 239 1.81 4.33 16.59
CA THR A 239 2.57 4.91 17.72
C THR A 239 2.74 6.41 17.52
N PRO A 240 3.02 7.20 18.57
CA PRO A 240 3.21 8.66 18.45
C PRO A 240 4.29 9.08 17.45
N ILE A 241 5.25 8.21 17.15
CA ILE A 241 6.31 8.45 16.16
C ILE A 241 5.94 8.02 14.75
N SER A 242 4.85 7.26 14.57
CA SER A 242 4.42 6.76 13.27
C SER A 242 3.88 7.88 12.38
N MET A 243 4.04 7.73 11.06
CA MET A 243 3.55 8.70 10.07
C MET A 243 2.05 8.97 10.21
N TYR A 244 1.22 7.95 10.39
CA TYR A 244 -0.23 8.11 10.45
C TYR A 244 -0.70 9.16 11.47
N PRO A 245 -0.37 9.06 12.77
CA PRO A 245 -0.78 10.09 13.73
C PRO A 245 -0.06 11.43 13.52
N LYS A 246 1.20 11.45 13.06
CA LYS A 246 1.90 12.71 12.77
C LYS A 246 1.24 13.48 11.62
N ALA A 247 0.79 12.78 10.59
CA ALA A 247 0.08 13.38 9.46
C ALA A 247 -1.25 14.01 9.90
N TRP A 248 -1.98 13.37 10.82
CA TRP A 248 -3.19 13.95 11.40
C TRP A 248 -2.92 15.12 12.33
N ASP A 249 -1.86 15.06 13.15
CA ASP A 249 -1.45 16.16 14.03
C ASP A 249 -1.12 17.42 13.20
N ALA A 250 -0.35 17.27 12.12
CA ALA A 250 -0.06 18.34 11.18
C ALA A 250 -1.32 18.88 10.45
N THR A 251 -2.38 18.06 10.40
CA THR A 251 -3.68 18.44 9.82
C THR A 251 -4.59 19.13 10.85
N GLY A 252 -4.19 19.19 12.12
CA GLY A 252 -4.94 19.79 13.21
C GLY A 252 -5.82 18.81 14.00
N VAL A 253 -5.63 17.50 13.81
CA VAL A 253 -6.31 16.44 14.58
C VAL A 253 -5.29 15.77 15.48
N SER A 254 -5.32 16.09 16.76
CA SER A 254 -4.39 15.55 17.74
C SER A 254 -4.55 14.03 17.90
N TYR A 255 -3.48 13.37 18.36
CA TYR A 255 -3.50 11.93 18.67
C TYR A 255 -4.64 11.56 19.63
N THR A 256 -4.94 12.44 20.60
CA THR A 256 -5.99 12.24 21.60
C THR A 256 -7.39 12.35 20.99
N GLU A 257 -7.60 13.14 19.95
CA GLU A 257 -8.87 13.27 19.22
C GLU A 257 -9.06 12.17 18.19
N LEU A 258 -7.98 11.65 17.63
CA LEU A 258 -8.02 10.62 16.61
C LEU A 258 -8.62 9.30 17.14
N ILE A 259 -8.26 8.92 18.38
CA ILE A 259 -8.75 7.69 19.02
C ILE A 259 -10.28 7.72 19.24
N PRO A 260 -10.89 8.75 19.86
CA PRO A 260 -12.36 8.85 19.96
C PRO A 260 -13.07 8.83 18.61
N ARG A 261 -12.55 9.50 17.58
CA ARG A 261 -13.16 9.48 16.24
C ARG A 261 -13.26 8.06 15.66
N LEU A 262 -12.22 7.24 15.83
CA LEU A 262 -12.22 5.84 15.41
C LEU A 262 -13.21 4.99 16.21
N ILE A 263 -13.27 5.16 17.53
CA ILE A 263 -14.16 4.39 18.41
C ILE A 263 -15.63 4.76 18.15
N GLU A 264 -15.96 6.03 18.03
CA GLU A 264 -17.32 6.49 17.76
C GLU A 264 -17.89 5.98 16.43
N GLY A 265 -17.03 5.85 15.42
CA GLY A 265 -17.41 5.28 14.12
C GLY A 265 -17.87 3.83 14.21
N VAL A 266 -17.34 3.08 15.17
CA VAL A 266 -17.71 1.66 15.41
C VAL A 266 -18.97 1.51 16.25
N LEU A 267 -19.24 2.47 17.14
CA LEU A 267 -20.36 2.40 18.11
C LEU A 267 -21.70 2.88 17.53
N ARG A 268 -21.70 3.54 16.39
CA ARG A 268 -22.90 4.05 15.69
C ARG A 268 -23.23 3.17 14.50
#